data_f64eef593cacdb462071a4c739ac7b0f
#
_entry.id   f64eef593cacdb462071a4c739ac7b0f
#
_cell.length_a   1.000
_cell.length_b   1.000
_cell.length_c   1.000
_cell.angle_alpha   90.00
_cell.angle_beta   90.00
_cell.angle_gamma   90.00
#
_symmetry.space_group_name_H-M   'P 1'
#
loop_
_entity.id
_entity.type
_entity.pdbx_description
1 polymer ?
#
loop_
_entity_poly.entity_id
_entity_poly.type
_entity_poly.pdbx_seq_one_letter_code
_entity_poly.pdbx_strand_id
1 'polypeptide(L)'
;HGSSSVPQDLIKTINEYGGKIKETYGVPVSEIQEGIKHGVRKVNVDTDLRLAATAAVRKYFHENPSQFDPRKYLLLSKDAMKEVVKSRLQEFGTAGNASSINSISLSAMATKYKSGEFTAVIN
;
A
#
# COMPACT_ATOMS: atom_id res chain seq x y z
N HIS A 1 -5.73 -0.17 -13.45
CA HIS A 1 -5.35 0.48 -12.20
C HIS A 1 -6.53 0.48 -11.23
N GLY A 2 -6.24 0.29 -9.91
CA GLY A 2 -7.19 0.48 -8.82
C GLY A 2 -6.78 1.66 -7.93
N SER A 3 -7.75 2.17 -7.14
CA SER A 3 -7.54 3.24 -6.17
C SER A 3 -7.04 2.69 -4.83
N SER A 4 -6.40 3.56 -4.03
CA SER A 4 -6.01 3.24 -2.66
C SER A 4 -7.22 3.21 -1.72
N SER A 5 -7.15 2.38 -0.69
CA SER A 5 -8.02 2.46 0.47
C SER A 5 -7.62 3.60 1.41
N VAL A 6 -8.53 3.97 2.30
CA VAL A 6 -8.28 4.94 3.39
C VAL A 6 -8.74 4.31 4.70
N PRO A 7 -7.84 3.67 5.47
CA PRO A 7 -8.19 3.02 6.73
C PRO A 7 -8.71 4.03 7.77
N GLN A 8 -9.96 3.85 8.20
CA GLN A 8 -10.63 4.79 9.09
C GLN A 8 -10.11 4.75 10.53
N ASP A 9 -9.63 3.60 10.96
CA ASP A 9 -8.95 3.40 12.26
C ASP A 9 -7.67 4.24 12.37
N LEU A 10 -6.91 4.36 11.28
CA LEU A 10 -5.71 5.20 11.24
C LEU A 10 -6.05 6.69 11.29
N ILE A 11 -7.12 7.13 10.60
CA ILE A 11 -7.61 8.51 10.71
C ILE A 11 -8.04 8.82 12.14
N LYS A 12 -8.80 7.90 12.76
CA LYS A 12 -9.22 8.03 14.15
C LYS A 12 -8.01 8.16 15.08
N THR A 13 -7.03 7.29 14.95
CA THR A 13 -5.79 7.36 15.74
C THR A 13 -5.06 8.70 15.54
N ILE A 14 -4.89 9.14 14.30
CA ILE A 14 -4.24 10.44 14.03
C ILE A 14 -4.97 11.58 14.72
N ASN A 15 -6.31 11.61 14.66
CA ASN A 15 -7.12 12.66 15.24
C ASN A 15 -7.12 12.60 16.78
N GLU A 16 -7.10 11.41 17.37
CA GLU A 16 -6.97 11.18 18.81
C GLU A 16 -5.65 11.78 19.35
N TYR A 17 -4.57 11.64 18.58
CA TYR A 17 -3.25 12.15 18.96
C TYR A 17 -2.92 13.51 18.31
N GLY A 18 -3.89 14.41 18.27
CA GLY A 18 -3.72 15.82 17.92
C GLY A 18 -3.75 16.14 16.42
N GLY A 19 -4.16 15.19 15.58
CA GLY A 19 -4.46 15.45 14.17
C GLY A 19 -5.80 16.14 13.99
N LYS A 20 -6.04 16.64 12.76
CA LYS A 20 -7.31 17.26 12.34
C LYS A 20 -7.62 16.87 10.90
N ILE A 21 -7.50 15.55 10.59
CA ILE A 21 -7.85 15.04 9.27
C ILE A 21 -9.38 15.08 9.14
N LYS A 22 -9.86 15.73 8.07
CA LYS A 22 -11.28 15.75 7.73
C LYS A 22 -11.74 14.36 7.29
N GLU A 23 -13.04 14.15 7.36
CA GLU A 23 -13.65 12.94 6.84
C GLU A 23 -13.26 12.73 5.37
N THR A 24 -12.67 11.60 5.09
CA THR A 24 -12.22 11.22 3.75
C THR A 24 -12.28 9.70 3.61
N TYR A 25 -12.65 9.23 2.44
CA TYR A 25 -12.84 7.82 2.15
C TYR A 25 -12.03 7.45 0.91
N GLY A 26 -11.62 6.20 0.87
CA GLY A 26 -11.05 5.54 -0.31
C GLY A 26 -11.94 4.40 -0.77
N VAL A 27 -11.41 3.57 -1.65
CA VAL A 27 -12.09 2.34 -2.06
C VAL A 27 -11.95 1.31 -0.95
N PRO A 28 -13.04 0.70 -0.46
CA PRO A 28 -12.95 -0.39 0.51
C PRO A 28 -12.11 -1.56 -0.02
N VAL A 29 -11.39 -2.24 0.87
CA VAL A 29 -10.55 -3.39 0.48
C VAL A 29 -11.39 -4.49 -0.18
N SER A 30 -12.61 -4.74 0.29
CA SER A 30 -13.55 -5.69 -0.31
C SER A 30 -13.89 -5.37 -1.77
N GLU A 31 -14.06 -4.11 -2.11
CA GLU A 31 -14.31 -3.65 -3.47
C GLU A 31 -13.06 -3.82 -4.37
N ILE A 32 -11.88 -3.60 -3.80
CA ILE A 32 -10.61 -3.86 -4.50
C ILE A 32 -10.48 -5.36 -4.79
N GLN A 33 -10.78 -6.22 -3.80
CA GLN A 33 -10.74 -7.67 -3.96
C GLN A 33 -11.74 -8.14 -5.04
N GLU A 34 -12.93 -7.56 -5.07
CA GLU A 34 -13.90 -7.85 -6.13
C GLU A 34 -13.39 -7.38 -7.49
N GLY A 35 -12.85 -6.18 -7.57
CA GLY A 35 -12.22 -5.66 -8.80
C GLY A 35 -11.09 -6.55 -9.33
N ILE A 36 -10.30 -7.17 -8.44
CA ILE A 36 -9.23 -8.11 -8.83
C ILE A 36 -9.82 -9.32 -9.57
N LYS A 37 -10.97 -9.85 -9.12
CA LYS A 37 -11.67 -10.95 -9.81
C LYS A 37 -12.14 -10.53 -11.21
N HIS A 38 -12.46 -9.25 -11.39
CA HIS A 38 -12.94 -8.68 -12.65
C HIS A 38 -11.87 -7.99 -13.50
N GLY A 39 -10.59 -8.27 -13.25
CA GLY A 39 -9.51 -7.86 -14.14
C GLY A 39 -8.64 -6.71 -13.67
N VAL A 40 -8.84 -6.15 -12.49
CA VAL A 40 -7.87 -5.21 -11.90
C VAL A 40 -6.55 -5.95 -11.64
N ARG A 41 -5.45 -5.42 -12.17
CA ARG A 41 -4.12 -6.03 -12.08
C ARG A 41 -3.10 -5.15 -11.38
N LYS A 42 -3.42 -3.89 -11.14
CA LYS A 42 -2.54 -2.95 -10.47
C LYS A 42 -3.34 -2.10 -9.48
N VAL A 43 -2.92 -2.09 -8.24
CA VAL A 43 -3.50 -1.29 -7.16
C VAL A 43 -2.42 -0.38 -6.61
N ASN A 44 -2.74 0.91 -6.43
CA ASN A 44 -1.85 1.86 -5.79
C ASN A 44 -2.05 1.80 -4.27
N VAL A 45 -0.96 1.66 -3.52
CA VAL A 45 -0.96 1.70 -2.05
C VAL A 45 0.01 2.81 -1.63
N ASP A 46 -0.51 3.95 -1.26
CA ASP A 46 0.26 5.12 -0.82
C ASP A 46 -0.37 5.76 0.43
N THR A 47 -1.65 6.14 0.36
CA THR A 47 -2.36 6.80 1.45
C THR A 47 -2.34 5.97 2.73
N ASP A 48 -2.57 4.69 2.64
CA ASP A 48 -2.50 3.73 3.75
C ASP A 48 -1.18 3.80 4.49
N LEU A 49 -0.06 3.83 3.73
CA LEU A 49 1.29 3.88 4.29
C LEU A 49 1.56 5.22 4.98
N ARG A 50 1.15 6.32 4.38
CA ARG A 50 1.28 7.66 4.96
C ARG A 50 0.48 7.81 6.24
N LEU A 51 -0.76 7.29 6.26
CA LEU A 51 -1.60 7.31 7.45
C LEU A 51 -1.00 6.45 8.56
N ALA A 52 -0.53 5.24 8.26
CA ALA A 52 0.10 4.36 9.23
C ALA A 52 1.36 5.00 9.85
N ALA A 53 2.24 5.54 9.01
CA ALA A 53 3.43 6.25 9.45
C ALA A 53 3.09 7.43 10.38
N THR A 54 2.12 8.25 9.97
CA THR A 54 1.70 9.44 10.73
C THR A 54 1.04 9.07 12.05
N ALA A 55 0.18 8.06 12.07
CA ALA A 55 -0.48 7.57 13.27
C ALA A 55 0.55 7.08 14.30
N ALA A 56 1.51 6.26 13.87
CA ALA A 56 2.56 5.73 14.73
C ALA A 56 3.41 6.84 15.35
N VAL A 57 3.83 7.82 14.56
CA VAL A 57 4.66 8.93 15.04
C VAL A 57 3.89 9.84 15.99
N ARG A 58 2.64 10.20 15.69
CA ARG A 58 1.81 11.03 16.56
C ARG A 58 1.55 10.37 17.89
N LYS A 59 1.16 9.10 17.89
CA LYS A 59 0.97 8.30 19.09
C LYS A 59 2.24 8.27 19.93
N TYR A 60 3.37 7.98 19.33
CA TYR A 60 4.65 7.92 20.01
C TYR A 60 5.02 9.21 20.73
N PHE A 61 4.89 10.36 20.07
CA PHE A 61 5.18 11.65 20.70
C PHE A 61 4.19 12.03 21.79
N HIS A 62 2.94 11.63 21.66
CA HIS A 62 1.95 11.83 22.72
C HIS A 62 2.31 11.03 23.98
N GLU A 63 2.67 9.77 23.83
CA GLU A 63 3.03 8.85 24.92
C GLU A 63 4.44 9.16 25.49
N ASN A 64 5.30 9.78 24.70
CA ASN A 64 6.69 10.06 25.06
C ASN A 64 7.08 11.51 24.74
N PRO A 65 6.52 12.52 25.43
CA PRO A 65 6.64 13.93 25.05
C PRO A 65 8.08 14.48 25.13
N SER A 66 8.98 13.82 25.89
CA SER A 66 10.39 14.21 25.99
C SER A 66 11.30 13.61 24.90
N GLN A 67 10.78 12.73 24.08
CA GLN A 67 11.57 12.05 23.06
C GLN A 67 11.79 12.93 21.82
N PHE A 68 13.03 12.90 21.33
CA PHE A 68 13.46 13.67 20.15
C PHE A 68 14.32 12.86 19.18
N ASP A 69 14.75 11.63 19.56
CA ASP A 69 15.65 10.82 18.72
C ASP A 69 14.87 10.23 17.52
N PRO A 70 15.21 10.64 16.26
CA PRO A 70 14.53 10.19 15.07
C PRO A 70 14.63 8.69 14.83
N ARG A 71 15.69 8.04 15.30
CA ARG A 71 15.86 6.59 15.16
C ARG A 71 14.73 5.81 15.81
N LYS A 72 14.17 6.33 16.91
CA LYS A 72 13.07 5.70 17.65
C LYS A 72 11.74 5.83 16.91
N TYR A 73 11.31 7.06 16.63
CA TYR A 73 9.99 7.24 16.01
C TYR A 73 9.95 6.85 14.54
N LEU A 74 11.07 6.94 13.80
CA LEU A 74 11.14 6.44 12.42
C LEU A 74 11.14 4.92 12.35
N LEU A 75 11.69 4.23 13.34
CA LEU A 75 11.58 2.77 13.44
C LEU A 75 10.10 2.34 13.57
N LEU A 76 9.36 2.97 14.48
CA LEU A 76 7.93 2.71 14.66
C LEU A 76 7.11 3.03 13.40
N SER A 77 7.42 4.14 12.74
CA SER A 77 6.83 4.50 11.45
C SER A 77 7.06 3.41 10.39
N LYS A 78 8.30 2.95 10.25
CA LYS A 78 8.65 1.85 9.33
C LYS A 78 7.90 0.57 9.65
N ASP A 79 7.82 0.20 10.93
CA ASP A 79 7.15 -1.03 11.34
C ASP A 79 5.64 -0.96 11.08
N ALA A 80 5.01 0.19 11.33
CA ALA A 80 3.60 0.41 11.01
C ALA A 80 3.34 0.29 9.50
N MET A 81 4.17 0.90 8.65
CA MET A 81 4.07 0.74 7.19
C MET A 81 4.25 -0.71 6.76
N LYS A 82 5.21 -1.44 7.36
CA LYS A 82 5.45 -2.85 7.08
C LYS A 82 4.22 -3.71 7.33
N GLU A 83 3.50 -3.48 8.42
CA GLU A 83 2.27 -4.24 8.72
C GLU A 83 1.17 -3.94 7.69
N VAL A 84 1.01 -2.70 7.26
CA VAL A 84 0.10 -2.36 6.15
C VAL A 84 0.48 -3.10 4.87
N VAL A 85 1.75 -3.11 4.49
CA VAL A 85 2.22 -3.84 3.28
C VAL A 85 1.89 -5.32 3.37
N LYS A 86 2.17 -5.96 4.52
CA LYS A 86 1.85 -7.38 4.72
C LYS A 86 0.34 -7.66 4.58
N SER A 87 -0.49 -6.84 5.21
CA SER A 87 -1.95 -6.95 5.11
C SER A 87 -2.41 -6.86 3.65
N ARG A 88 -1.95 -5.86 2.92
CA ARG A 88 -2.31 -5.68 1.50
C ARG A 88 -1.83 -6.82 0.61
N LEU A 89 -0.63 -7.35 0.83
CA LEU A 89 -0.14 -8.52 0.09
C LEU A 89 -1.03 -9.76 0.32
N GLN A 90 -1.51 -9.96 1.54
CA GLN A 90 -2.44 -11.05 1.87
C GLN A 90 -3.82 -10.82 1.25
N GLU A 91 -4.39 -9.63 1.46
CA GLU A 91 -5.73 -9.26 1.00
C GLU A 91 -5.86 -9.28 -0.53
N PHE A 92 -4.79 -8.93 -1.25
CA PHE A 92 -4.77 -8.93 -2.71
C PHE A 92 -4.28 -10.25 -3.33
N GLY A 93 -4.02 -11.27 -2.50
CA GLY A 93 -3.64 -12.61 -2.95
C GLY A 93 -2.22 -12.71 -3.54
N THR A 94 -1.35 -11.74 -3.25
CA THR A 94 0.03 -11.70 -3.77
C THR A 94 1.07 -12.25 -2.80
N ALA A 95 0.70 -12.47 -1.52
CA ALA A 95 1.58 -13.05 -0.53
C ALA A 95 2.03 -14.47 -0.93
N GLY A 96 3.30 -14.79 -0.66
CA GLY A 96 3.88 -16.11 -0.94
C GLY A 96 4.30 -16.34 -2.40
N ASN A 97 4.08 -15.39 -3.31
CA ASN A 97 4.37 -15.56 -4.74
C ASN A 97 5.75 -15.05 -5.19
N ALA A 98 6.55 -14.48 -4.29
CA ALA A 98 7.83 -13.85 -4.68
C ALA A 98 8.79 -14.82 -5.38
N SER A 99 8.84 -16.08 -4.97
CA SER A 99 9.71 -17.10 -5.57
C SER A 99 9.26 -17.57 -6.96
N SER A 100 8.00 -17.35 -7.32
CA SER A 100 7.45 -17.70 -8.63
C SER A 100 7.57 -16.58 -9.67
N ILE A 101 7.94 -15.36 -9.23
CA ILE A 101 8.10 -14.21 -10.10
C ILE A 101 9.56 -14.14 -10.58
N ASN A 102 9.76 -14.51 -11.84
CA ASN A 102 11.07 -14.45 -12.47
C ASN A 102 11.15 -13.26 -13.44
N SER A 103 12.29 -12.58 -13.45
CA SER A 103 12.55 -11.53 -14.45
C SER A 103 12.63 -12.13 -15.85
N ILE A 104 12.02 -11.46 -16.82
CA ILE A 104 12.13 -11.81 -18.22
C ILE A 104 13.44 -11.21 -18.74
N SER A 105 14.27 -12.02 -19.44
CA SER A 105 15.50 -11.51 -20.05
C SER A 105 15.21 -10.48 -21.16
N LEU A 106 16.16 -9.58 -21.41
CA LEU A 106 16.00 -8.57 -22.47
C LEU A 106 15.79 -9.23 -23.86
N SER A 107 16.48 -10.34 -24.15
CA SER A 107 16.32 -11.08 -25.40
C SER A 107 14.94 -11.70 -25.54
N ALA A 108 14.41 -12.30 -24.47
CA ALA A 108 13.07 -12.87 -24.46
C ALA A 108 12.00 -11.75 -24.60
N MET A 109 12.19 -10.63 -23.93
CA MET A 109 11.28 -9.49 -24.05
C MET A 109 11.32 -8.90 -25.47
N ALA A 110 12.50 -8.74 -26.09
CA ALA A 110 12.63 -8.28 -27.46
C ALA A 110 11.91 -9.21 -28.46
N THR A 111 11.97 -10.52 -28.23
CA THR A 111 11.22 -11.50 -29.04
C THR A 111 9.71 -11.31 -28.93
N LYS A 112 9.20 -11.10 -27.72
CA LYS A 112 7.77 -10.84 -27.48
C LYS A 112 7.28 -9.54 -28.17
N TYR A 113 8.07 -8.48 -28.13
CA TYR A 113 7.75 -7.26 -28.87
C TYR A 113 7.74 -7.46 -30.39
N LYS A 114 8.74 -8.20 -30.92
CA LYS A 114 8.80 -8.49 -32.35
C LYS A 114 7.67 -9.40 -32.85
N SER A 115 7.18 -10.30 -32.02
CA SER A 115 6.05 -11.19 -32.34
C SER A 115 4.69 -10.49 -32.34
N GLY A 116 4.62 -9.25 -31.87
CA GLY A 116 3.35 -8.52 -31.75
C GLY A 116 2.51 -8.89 -30.52
N GLU A 117 3.04 -9.70 -29.60
CA GLU A 117 2.30 -10.14 -28.39
C GLU A 117 1.73 -8.97 -27.57
N PHE A 118 2.39 -7.80 -27.61
CA PHE A 118 1.96 -6.60 -26.90
C PHE A 118 1.30 -5.55 -27.78
N THR A 119 0.96 -5.90 -29.04
CA THR A 119 0.25 -4.97 -29.90
C THR A 119 -1.17 -4.78 -29.38
N ALA A 120 -1.56 -3.53 -29.16
CA ALA A 120 -2.91 -3.22 -28.69
C ALA A 120 -3.93 -3.62 -29.77
N VAL A 121 -4.89 -4.46 -29.42
CA VAL A 121 -6.06 -4.71 -30.24
C VAL A 121 -7.07 -3.61 -29.91
N ILE A 122 -7.21 -2.64 -30.81
CA ILE A 122 -8.21 -1.57 -30.70
C ILE A 122 -9.46 -2.08 -31.42
N ASN A 123 -10.49 -2.43 -30.66
CA ASN A 123 -11.83 -2.77 -31.18
C ASN A 123 -12.70 -1.52 -31.24
#